data_dfa66ea329be49b59ddf2e2603b4a0f0
#
_entry.id   dfa66ea329be49b59ddf2e2603b4a0f0
#
_cell.length_a   1.000
_cell.length_b   1.000
_cell.length_c   1.000
_cell.angle_alpha   90.00
_cell.angle_beta   90.00
_cell.angle_gamma   90.00
#
_symmetry.space_group_name_H-M   'P 1'
#
loop_
_entity.id
_entity.type
_entity.pdbx_description
1 polymer ?
#
loop_
_entity_poly.entity_id
_entity_poly.type
_entity_poly.pdbx_seq_one_letter_code
_entity_poly.pdbx_strand_id
1 'polypeptide(L)'
;VAAKENNSMAAKNDRVESALLRRINERRLLEVIQRSGPSSRAALTRLSGLTAPTVSKAVESLLTRGLIEELDPIEPALGRPGRLVRMATDSATVLGAVIDTDLCCVTAAGLDGRISEEQTLRFPTPNTYAALLDALEEHCKTLLTRTSAAPRGIGLSVPGLVNQRLKQVVFCPNLHLLDKQNPARDLEARLGVECLLLHETDALCLSERTYGDARGMQDFALLDVTRGLGLGVVEGGELVAGHSGMAGEIGHITVDPAGVRCGCGNRGCLETLATDAALVRLMADRASTSLTLADAARLLDERPADFQHEVRTVTEHMAIAIAAVINIFNPTTVFVHGTLLVDHKERFDQVLERVKQRTLTASLAECAIVPTKSSKRQGAVAGIMHRLTNAWAPAIR
;
A
#
# COMPACT_ATOMS: atom_id res chain seq x y z
N VAL A 1 -35.28 22.84 33.93
CA VAL A 1 -34.58 22.96 32.63
C VAL A 1 -33.30 22.10 32.66
N ALA A 2 -32.41 22.23 33.69
CA ALA A 2 -31.13 21.50 33.76
C ALA A 2 -31.23 19.96 33.77
N ALA A 3 -32.31 19.39 34.38
CA ALA A 3 -32.50 17.93 34.41
C ALA A 3 -32.91 17.33 33.03
N LYS A 4 -33.57 18.09 32.18
CA LYS A 4 -33.89 17.66 30.80
C LYS A 4 -32.69 17.75 29.84
N GLU A 5 -31.78 18.71 30.07
CA GLU A 5 -30.55 18.83 29.30
C GLU A 5 -29.54 17.71 29.62
N ASN A 6 -29.39 17.35 30.89
CA ASN A 6 -28.53 16.23 31.32
C ASN A 6 -29.02 14.88 30.78
N ASN A 7 -30.34 14.63 30.72
CA ASN A 7 -30.91 13.40 30.17
C ASN A 7 -30.76 13.32 28.64
N SER A 8 -30.78 14.46 27.95
CA SER A 8 -30.54 14.57 26.51
C SER A 8 -29.07 14.32 26.16
N MET A 9 -28.12 14.82 26.97
CA MET A 9 -26.68 14.57 26.78
C MET A 9 -26.32 13.11 27.05
N ALA A 10 -26.86 12.50 28.11
CA ALA A 10 -26.63 11.09 28.44
C ALA A 10 -27.15 10.18 27.30
N ALA A 11 -28.38 10.41 26.82
CA ALA A 11 -28.97 9.64 25.71
C ALA A 11 -28.21 9.85 24.36
N LYS A 12 -27.56 11.00 24.20
CA LYS A 12 -26.74 11.29 23.01
C LYS A 12 -25.39 10.56 23.11
N ASN A 13 -24.77 10.48 24.30
CA ASN A 13 -23.56 9.71 24.54
C ASN A 13 -23.79 8.21 24.36
N ASP A 14 -24.85 7.64 24.94
CA ASP A 14 -25.20 6.23 24.77
C ASP A 14 -25.40 5.81 23.31
N ARG A 15 -25.98 6.71 22.50
CA ARG A 15 -26.16 6.46 21.05
C ARG A 15 -24.83 6.51 20.32
N VAL A 16 -23.91 7.39 20.69
CA VAL A 16 -22.57 7.50 20.07
C VAL A 16 -21.75 6.27 20.44
N GLU A 17 -21.76 5.83 21.70
CA GLU A 17 -21.05 4.62 22.14
C GLU A 17 -21.58 3.35 21.46
N SER A 18 -22.88 3.19 21.35
CA SER A 18 -23.49 2.03 20.70
C SER A 18 -23.19 2.01 19.19
N ALA A 19 -23.13 3.17 18.53
CA ALA A 19 -22.74 3.27 17.13
C ALA A 19 -21.25 2.94 16.91
N LEU A 20 -20.38 3.36 17.84
CA LEU A 20 -18.95 3.05 17.81
C LEU A 20 -18.70 1.53 18.00
N LEU A 21 -19.31 0.93 19.02
CA LEU A 21 -19.22 -0.51 19.25
C LEU A 21 -19.70 -1.33 18.06
N ARG A 22 -20.79 -0.91 17.42
CA ARG A 22 -21.30 -1.56 16.21
C ARG A 22 -20.24 -1.53 15.09
N ARG A 23 -19.61 -0.39 14.85
CA ARG A 23 -18.56 -0.24 13.83
C ARG A 23 -17.35 -1.11 14.12
N ILE A 24 -16.90 -1.16 15.37
CA ILE A 24 -15.79 -2.03 15.81
C ILE A 24 -16.13 -3.51 15.52
N ASN A 25 -17.35 -3.95 15.82
CA ASN A 25 -17.79 -5.31 15.59
C ASN A 25 -17.89 -5.62 14.08
N GLU A 26 -18.42 -4.70 13.28
CA GLU A 26 -18.49 -4.82 11.83
C GLU A 26 -17.08 -4.95 11.21
N ARG A 27 -16.13 -4.09 11.62
CA ARG A 27 -14.74 -4.16 11.20
C ARG A 27 -14.12 -5.52 11.55
N ARG A 28 -14.28 -5.97 12.79
CA ARG A 28 -13.76 -7.27 13.24
C ARG A 28 -14.29 -8.43 12.39
N LEU A 29 -15.56 -8.40 12.01
CA LEU A 29 -16.12 -9.39 11.11
C LEU A 29 -15.57 -9.32 9.69
N LEU A 30 -15.39 -8.13 9.12
CA LEU A 30 -14.77 -7.94 7.81
C LEU A 30 -13.35 -8.50 7.81
N GLU A 31 -12.54 -8.22 8.84
CA GLU A 31 -11.18 -8.75 8.99
C GLU A 31 -11.18 -10.30 9.07
N VAL A 32 -12.14 -10.88 9.79
CA VAL A 32 -12.29 -12.34 9.86
C VAL A 32 -12.67 -12.91 8.50
N ILE A 33 -13.66 -12.35 7.81
CA ILE A 33 -14.13 -12.84 6.50
C ILE A 33 -13.00 -12.70 5.46
N GLN A 34 -12.26 -11.58 5.48
CA GLN A 34 -11.16 -11.34 4.58
C GLN A 34 -10.01 -12.35 4.77
N ARG A 35 -9.74 -12.74 6.02
CA ARG A 35 -8.70 -13.71 6.39
C ARG A 35 -9.09 -15.16 6.14
N SER A 36 -10.33 -15.53 6.51
CA SER A 36 -10.79 -16.92 6.51
C SER A 36 -11.51 -17.32 5.22
N GLY A 37 -11.84 -16.34 4.34
CA GLY A 37 -12.69 -16.58 3.18
C GLY A 37 -14.15 -16.80 3.55
N PRO A 38 -14.94 -17.44 2.66
CA PRO A 38 -16.35 -17.69 2.88
C PRO A 38 -16.62 -18.41 4.20
N SER A 39 -17.48 -17.86 5.04
CA SER A 39 -17.70 -18.32 6.42
C SER A 39 -19.17 -18.29 6.79
N SER A 40 -19.63 -19.30 7.55
CA SER A 40 -20.99 -19.29 8.14
C SER A 40 -21.06 -18.35 9.35
N ARG A 41 -22.27 -17.87 9.70
CA ARG A 41 -22.46 -17.04 10.89
C ARG A 41 -21.95 -17.72 12.17
N ALA A 42 -22.08 -19.07 12.27
CA ALA A 42 -21.53 -19.83 13.39
C ALA A 42 -20.01 -19.83 13.42
N ALA A 43 -19.35 -19.97 12.25
CA ALA A 43 -17.90 -19.87 12.14
C ALA A 43 -17.42 -18.44 12.49
N LEU A 44 -18.11 -17.41 12.01
CA LEU A 44 -17.82 -16.01 12.35
C LEU A 44 -17.96 -15.74 13.84
N THR A 45 -18.96 -16.29 14.52
CA THR A 45 -19.13 -16.19 15.97
C THR A 45 -17.91 -16.75 16.69
N ARG A 46 -17.47 -17.94 16.32
CA ARG A 46 -16.29 -18.60 16.92
C ARG A 46 -14.98 -17.83 16.63
N LEU A 47 -14.77 -17.42 15.38
CA LEU A 47 -13.52 -16.78 14.95
C LEU A 47 -13.40 -15.33 15.43
N SER A 48 -14.52 -14.61 15.51
CA SER A 48 -14.52 -13.22 15.97
C SER A 48 -14.57 -13.08 17.48
N GLY A 49 -15.01 -14.12 18.23
CA GLY A 49 -15.28 -14.04 19.66
C GLY A 49 -16.48 -13.15 20.02
N LEU A 50 -17.28 -12.76 19.05
CA LEU A 50 -18.51 -11.99 19.25
C LEU A 50 -19.68 -12.92 19.55
N THR A 51 -20.74 -12.40 20.20
CA THR A 51 -21.96 -13.19 20.45
C THR A 51 -22.75 -13.40 19.16
N ALA A 52 -23.50 -14.52 19.05
CA ALA A 52 -24.29 -14.82 17.87
C ALA A 52 -25.30 -13.71 17.48
N PRO A 53 -26.00 -13.05 18.41
CA PRO A 53 -26.87 -11.91 18.08
C PRO A 53 -26.09 -10.72 17.51
N THR A 54 -24.87 -10.44 18.03
CA THR A 54 -23.98 -9.37 17.54
C THR A 54 -23.53 -9.67 16.12
N VAL A 55 -23.10 -10.92 15.85
CA VAL A 55 -22.69 -11.37 14.51
C VAL A 55 -23.85 -11.25 13.53
N SER A 56 -25.06 -11.71 13.90
CA SER A 56 -26.23 -11.63 13.01
C SER A 56 -26.57 -10.19 12.60
N LYS A 57 -26.60 -9.26 13.58
CA LYS A 57 -26.83 -7.84 13.30
C LYS A 57 -25.74 -7.20 12.45
N ALA A 58 -24.48 -7.53 12.70
CA ALA A 58 -23.38 -6.99 11.94
C ALA A 58 -23.36 -7.54 10.51
N VAL A 59 -23.59 -8.84 10.32
CA VAL A 59 -23.70 -9.46 8.98
C VAL A 59 -24.83 -8.81 8.18
N GLU A 60 -26.03 -8.64 8.78
CA GLU A 60 -27.17 -7.98 8.12
C GLU A 60 -26.83 -6.55 7.68
N SER A 61 -26.17 -5.79 8.55
CA SER A 61 -25.69 -4.45 8.23
C SER A 61 -24.70 -4.44 7.09
N LEU A 62 -23.72 -5.36 7.09
CA LEU A 62 -22.69 -5.46 6.06
C LEU A 62 -23.29 -5.89 4.71
N LEU A 63 -24.27 -6.80 4.72
CA LEU A 63 -25.04 -7.20 3.53
C LEU A 63 -25.81 -6.00 2.94
N THR A 64 -26.56 -5.28 3.78
CA THR A 64 -27.32 -4.08 3.35
C THR A 64 -26.42 -3.02 2.72
N ARG A 65 -25.19 -2.94 3.18
CA ARG A 65 -24.18 -2.00 2.64
C ARG A 65 -23.42 -2.55 1.43
N GLY A 66 -23.67 -3.81 1.06
CA GLY A 66 -22.99 -4.47 -0.06
C GLY A 66 -21.49 -4.62 0.13
N LEU A 67 -21.01 -4.77 1.37
CA LEU A 67 -19.60 -5.06 1.68
C LEU A 67 -19.30 -6.56 1.72
N ILE A 68 -20.32 -7.35 1.99
CA ILE A 68 -20.29 -8.80 1.91
C ILE A 68 -21.52 -9.28 1.12
N GLU A 69 -21.46 -10.50 0.64
CA GLU A 69 -22.56 -11.16 -0.08
C GLU A 69 -22.75 -12.58 0.43
N GLU A 70 -23.97 -13.12 0.28
CA GLU A 70 -24.28 -14.50 0.61
C GLU A 70 -23.98 -15.40 -0.59
N LEU A 71 -23.43 -16.58 -0.31
CA LEU A 71 -23.25 -17.65 -1.28
C LEU A 71 -24.38 -18.66 -1.15
N ASP A 72 -24.86 -19.12 -2.29
CA ASP A 72 -25.76 -20.27 -2.32
C ASP A 72 -25.02 -21.52 -1.85
N PRO A 73 -25.65 -22.39 -1.06
CA PRO A 73 -25.03 -23.62 -0.58
C PRO A 73 -24.67 -24.55 -1.75
N ILE A 74 -23.40 -24.97 -1.81
CA ILE A 74 -22.86 -25.79 -2.91
C ILE A 74 -23.39 -27.22 -2.89
N GLU A 75 -23.85 -27.75 -1.73
CA GLU A 75 -24.45 -29.07 -1.60
C GLU A 75 -25.52 -29.14 -0.48
N PRO A 76 -26.57 -29.96 -0.64
CA PRO A 76 -27.51 -30.23 0.44
C PRO A 76 -26.86 -31.20 1.45
N ALA A 77 -26.21 -30.68 2.50
CA ALA A 77 -25.81 -31.50 3.64
C ALA A 77 -27.01 -31.84 4.51
N LEU A 78 -26.99 -33.00 5.23
CA LEU A 78 -28.00 -33.38 6.19
C LEU A 78 -28.17 -32.31 7.28
N GLY A 79 -29.30 -31.59 7.25
CA GLY A 79 -29.58 -30.39 8.04
C GLY A 79 -29.56 -29.13 7.15
N ARG A 80 -30.28 -28.07 7.56
CA ARG A 80 -30.34 -26.82 6.82
C ARG A 80 -28.95 -26.17 6.83
N PRO A 81 -28.16 -26.19 5.72
CA PRO A 81 -26.83 -25.62 5.70
C PRO A 81 -26.93 -24.11 5.97
N GLY A 82 -26.13 -23.62 6.91
CA GLY A 82 -26.02 -22.17 7.14
C GLY A 82 -25.43 -21.50 5.89
N ARG A 83 -26.10 -20.46 5.38
CA ARG A 83 -25.57 -19.66 4.28
C ARG A 83 -24.17 -19.13 4.62
N LEU A 84 -23.26 -19.27 3.68
CA LEU A 84 -21.92 -18.69 3.80
C LEU A 84 -21.96 -17.21 3.36
N VAL A 85 -21.17 -16.39 4.00
CA VAL A 85 -20.94 -15.00 3.59
C VAL A 85 -19.47 -14.83 3.22
N ARG A 86 -19.22 -14.04 2.19
CA ARG A 86 -17.88 -13.64 1.74
C ARG A 86 -17.81 -12.13 1.52
N MET A 87 -16.61 -11.60 1.32
CA MET A 87 -16.45 -10.25 0.79
C MET A 87 -17.18 -10.15 -0.55
N ALA A 88 -17.83 -9.02 -0.82
CA ALA A 88 -18.58 -8.83 -2.07
C ALA A 88 -17.61 -8.81 -3.26
N THR A 89 -17.81 -9.71 -4.22
CA THR A 89 -17.00 -9.81 -5.44
C THR A 89 -17.84 -9.65 -6.70
N ASP A 90 -19.08 -10.07 -6.65
CA ASP A 90 -20.00 -10.05 -7.79
C ASP A 90 -20.90 -8.81 -7.77
N SER A 91 -21.16 -8.27 -6.58
CA SER A 91 -22.06 -7.12 -6.35
C SER A 91 -21.33 -5.78 -6.15
N ALA A 92 -20.04 -5.80 -5.88
CA ALA A 92 -19.24 -4.60 -5.65
C ALA A 92 -17.84 -4.72 -6.27
N THR A 93 -17.34 -3.62 -6.82
CA THR A 93 -15.99 -3.51 -7.38
C THR A 93 -15.27 -2.28 -6.83
N VAL A 94 -13.96 -2.37 -6.71
CA VAL A 94 -13.04 -1.25 -6.47
C VAL A 94 -12.03 -1.18 -7.59
N LEU A 95 -11.50 0.01 -7.83
CA LEU A 95 -10.39 0.21 -8.76
C LEU A 95 -9.12 0.57 -7.99
N GLY A 96 -8.00 0.04 -8.46
CA GLY A 96 -6.66 0.48 -8.08
C GLY A 96 -5.99 1.12 -9.28
N ALA A 97 -5.58 2.36 -9.16
CA ALA A 97 -4.80 3.06 -10.19
C ALA A 97 -3.40 3.37 -9.66
N VAL A 98 -2.40 3.20 -10.51
CA VAL A 98 -1.01 3.54 -10.22
C VAL A 98 -0.54 4.53 -11.27
N ILE A 99 -0.07 5.67 -10.83
CA ILE A 99 0.67 6.61 -11.65
C ILE A 99 2.16 6.37 -11.37
N ASP A 100 2.92 6.14 -12.41
CA ASP A 100 4.37 6.02 -12.34
C ASP A 100 5.01 6.79 -13.51
N THR A 101 6.32 6.93 -13.53
CA THR A 101 7.03 7.79 -14.48
C THR A 101 6.94 7.31 -15.94
N ASP A 102 6.91 6.01 -16.17
CA ASP A 102 6.94 5.44 -17.52
C ASP A 102 5.62 4.77 -17.90
N LEU A 103 4.98 4.09 -16.94
CA LEU A 103 3.82 3.25 -17.19
C LEU A 103 2.79 3.38 -16.07
N CYS A 104 1.63 3.90 -16.39
CA CYS A 104 0.47 3.89 -15.52
C CYS A 104 -0.33 2.59 -15.69
N CYS A 105 -1.10 2.23 -14.67
CA CYS A 105 -2.05 1.13 -14.79
C CYS A 105 -3.32 1.39 -13.98
N VAL A 106 -4.41 0.76 -14.41
CA VAL A 106 -5.67 0.67 -13.66
C VAL A 106 -6.07 -0.79 -13.59
N THR A 107 -6.47 -1.26 -12.42
CA THR A 107 -6.94 -2.63 -12.20
C THR A 107 -8.29 -2.60 -11.47
N ALA A 108 -9.16 -3.55 -11.81
CA ALA A 108 -10.40 -3.78 -11.10
C ALA A 108 -10.26 -5.00 -10.18
N ALA A 109 -10.93 -4.95 -9.03
CA ALA A 109 -11.01 -6.05 -8.08
C ALA A 109 -12.37 -6.04 -7.36
N GLY A 110 -12.82 -7.22 -6.93
CA GLY A 110 -13.87 -7.31 -5.93
C GLY A 110 -13.38 -6.84 -4.55
N LEU A 111 -14.25 -6.82 -3.56
CA LEU A 111 -13.88 -6.43 -2.20
C LEU A 111 -13.01 -7.50 -1.49
N ASP A 112 -12.77 -8.65 -2.10
CA ASP A 112 -11.75 -9.61 -1.66
C ASP A 112 -10.33 -9.14 -2.04
N GLY A 113 -10.21 -8.11 -2.89
CA GLY A 113 -8.97 -7.50 -3.32
C GLY A 113 -8.12 -8.33 -4.27
N ARG A 114 -8.67 -9.40 -4.81
CA ARG A 114 -7.96 -10.23 -5.80
C ARG A 114 -7.87 -9.48 -7.13
N ILE A 115 -6.65 -9.27 -7.59
CA ILE A 115 -6.38 -8.66 -8.89
C ILE A 115 -5.96 -9.73 -9.89
N SER A 116 -6.27 -9.50 -11.17
CA SER A 116 -5.81 -10.33 -12.28
C SER A 116 -5.24 -9.49 -13.41
N GLU A 117 -4.44 -10.10 -14.28
CA GLU A 117 -3.92 -9.43 -15.47
C GLU A 117 -5.03 -9.09 -16.48
N GLU A 118 -6.08 -9.91 -16.57
CA GLU A 118 -7.25 -9.68 -17.42
C GLU A 118 -8.05 -8.43 -17.00
N GLN A 119 -8.05 -8.13 -15.70
CA GLN A 119 -8.70 -6.97 -15.09
C GLN A 119 -7.73 -5.80 -14.90
N THR A 120 -6.60 -5.79 -15.64
CA THR A 120 -5.60 -4.74 -15.57
C THR A 120 -5.35 -4.13 -16.95
N LEU A 121 -5.45 -2.82 -17.03
CA LEU A 121 -5.09 -2.03 -18.21
C LEU A 121 -3.84 -1.23 -17.91
N ARG A 122 -2.91 -1.18 -18.87
CA ARG A 122 -1.66 -0.43 -18.78
C ARG A 122 -1.56 0.55 -19.94
N PHE A 123 -0.99 1.71 -19.68
CA PHE A 123 -0.77 2.73 -20.69
C PHE A 123 0.48 3.55 -20.36
N PRO A 124 1.22 4.02 -21.38
CA PRO A 124 2.35 4.91 -21.19
C PRO A 124 1.94 6.18 -20.42
N THR A 125 2.80 6.65 -19.52
CA THR A 125 2.53 7.86 -18.76
C THR A 125 2.48 9.07 -19.70
N PRO A 126 1.35 9.81 -19.77
CA PRO A 126 1.22 10.97 -20.62
C PRO A 126 2.13 12.13 -20.20
N ASN A 127 2.44 13.03 -21.13
CA ASN A 127 3.34 14.16 -20.90
C ASN A 127 2.65 15.38 -20.24
N THR A 128 1.32 15.36 -20.08
CA THR A 128 0.57 16.45 -19.44
C THR A 128 -0.41 15.91 -18.43
N TYR A 129 -0.70 16.72 -17.40
CA TYR A 129 -1.66 16.33 -16.36
C TYR A 129 -3.08 16.12 -16.92
N ALA A 130 -3.51 16.94 -17.86
CA ALA A 130 -4.83 16.79 -18.49
C ALA A 130 -4.95 15.46 -19.24
N ALA A 131 -3.96 15.11 -20.06
CA ALA A 131 -3.93 13.83 -20.78
C ALA A 131 -3.84 12.63 -19.83
N LEU A 132 -3.15 12.77 -18.68
CA LEU A 132 -3.11 11.74 -17.64
C LEU A 132 -4.50 11.50 -17.04
N LEU A 133 -5.23 12.57 -16.71
CA LEU A 133 -6.61 12.45 -16.19
C LEU A 133 -7.55 11.85 -17.23
N ASP A 134 -7.44 12.23 -18.50
CA ASP A 134 -8.25 11.68 -19.59
C ASP A 134 -7.99 10.17 -19.76
N ALA A 135 -6.74 9.74 -19.75
CA ALA A 135 -6.37 8.34 -19.84
C ALA A 135 -6.84 7.52 -18.62
N LEU A 136 -6.67 8.06 -17.39
CA LEU A 136 -7.17 7.41 -16.18
C LEU A 136 -8.69 7.23 -16.22
N GLU A 137 -9.42 8.28 -16.60
CA GLU A 137 -10.88 8.23 -16.74
C GLU A 137 -11.34 7.20 -17.75
N GLU A 138 -10.72 7.16 -18.94
CA GLU A 138 -11.02 6.20 -20.00
C GLU A 138 -10.80 4.76 -19.54
N HIS A 139 -9.64 4.48 -18.93
CA HIS A 139 -9.31 3.13 -18.47
C HIS A 139 -10.17 2.69 -17.28
N CYS A 140 -10.51 3.59 -16.36
CA CYS A 140 -11.48 3.32 -15.29
C CYS A 140 -12.85 2.97 -15.86
N LYS A 141 -13.39 3.78 -16.78
CA LYS A 141 -14.68 3.51 -17.42
C LYS A 141 -14.67 2.20 -18.17
N THR A 142 -13.60 1.90 -18.92
CA THR A 142 -13.44 0.63 -19.64
C THR A 142 -13.52 -0.57 -18.69
N LEU A 143 -12.86 -0.54 -17.55
CA LEU A 143 -12.95 -1.64 -16.57
C LEU A 143 -14.33 -1.72 -15.92
N LEU A 144 -14.96 -0.59 -15.62
CA LEU A 144 -16.30 -0.57 -15.04
C LEU A 144 -17.37 -1.12 -16.00
N THR A 145 -17.21 -0.97 -17.32
CA THR A 145 -18.13 -1.58 -18.29
C THR A 145 -18.01 -3.11 -18.40
N ARG A 146 -16.90 -3.69 -17.92
CA ARG A 146 -16.69 -5.15 -17.93
C ARG A 146 -17.37 -5.88 -16.76
N THR A 147 -17.95 -5.14 -15.82
CA THR A 147 -18.63 -5.71 -14.65
C THR A 147 -20.00 -5.06 -14.47
N SER A 148 -20.96 -5.84 -13.93
CA SER A 148 -22.23 -5.31 -13.44
C SER A 148 -22.18 -4.86 -11.98
N ALA A 149 -21.05 -5.07 -11.31
CA ALA A 149 -20.84 -4.70 -9.92
C ALA A 149 -20.75 -3.19 -9.74
N ALA A 150 -21.37 -2.68 -8.67
CA ALA A 150 -21.36 -1.26 -8.37
C ALA A 150 -19.96 -0.79 -7.94
N PRO A 151 -19.40 0.29 -8.53
CA PRO A 151 -18.12 0.84 -8.10
C PRO A 151 -18.24 1.42 -6.69
N ARG A 152 -17.30 1.06 -5.82
CA ARG A 152 -17.27 1.47 -4.40
C ARG A 152 -16.20 2.49 -4.10
N GLY A 153 -15.17 2.58 -4.92
CA GLY A 153 -14.09 3.55 -4.74
C GLY A 153 -12.89 3.25 -5.61
N ILE A 154 -11.99 4.21 -5.67
CA ILE A 154 -10.74 4.14 -6.42
C ILE A 154 -9.59 4.47 -5.49
N GLY A 155 -8.61 3.58 -5.35
CA GLY A 155 -7.33 3.89 -4.74
C GLY A 155 -6.36 4.36 -5.80
N LEU A 156 -5.71 5.48 -5.58
CA LEU A 156 -4.75 6.08 -6.51
C LEU A 156 -3.38 6.17 -5.84
N SER A 157 -2.45 5.30 -6.24
CA SER A 157 -1.06 5.32 -5.80
C SER A 157 -0.24 6.24 -6.69
N VAL A 158 0.48 7.17 -6.09
CA VAL A 158 1.30 8.18 -6.78
C VAL A 158 2.69 8.29 -6.17
N PRO A 159 3.71 8.61 -6.97
CA PRO A 159 5.03 8.97 -6.49
C PRO A 159 5.06 10.42 -5.96
N GLY A 160 6.12 10.75 -5.23
CA GLY A 160 6.41 12.09 -4.74
C GLY A 160 5.73 12.43 -3.41
N LEU A 161 5.91 13.67 -2.97
CA LEU A 161 5.44 14.18 -1.69
C LEU A 161 3.93 14.40 -1.68
N VAL A 162 3.19 13.60 -0.94
CA VAL A 162 1.72 13.67 -0.83
C VAL A 162 1.33 14.32 0.50
N ASN A 163 0.68 15.47 0.43
CA ASN A 163 0.04 16.07 1.58
C ASN A 163 -1.37 15.47 1.76
N GLN A 164 -1.51 14.57 2.72
CA GLN A 164 -2.77 13.88 2.98
C GLN A 164 -3.90 14.81 3.47
N ARG A 165 -3.55 15.91 4.18
CA ARG A 165 -4.55 16.88 4.66
C ARG A 165 -5.16 17.69 3.49
N LEU A 166 -4.33 18.07 2.52
CA LEU A 166 -4.74 18.80 1.34
C LEU A 166 -5.19 17.88 0.20
N LYS A 167 -4.97 16.55 0.33
CA LYS A 167 -5.16 15.55 -0.72
C LYS A 167 -4.46 15.95 -2.03
N GLN A 168 -3.22 16.42 -1.91
CA GLN A 168 -2.46 17.02 -3.00
C GLN A 168 -1.07 16.40 -3.11
N VAL A 169 -0.63 16.17 -4.34
CA VAL A 169 0.80 15.95 -4.63
C VAL A 169 1.47 17.32 -4.58
N VAL A 170 2.31 17.55 -3.56
CA VAL A 170 2.98 18.84 -3.35
C VAL A 170 4.11 19.02 -4.34
N PHE A 171 4.90 17.96 -4.52
CA PHE A 171 6.05 17.92 -5.40
C PHE A 171 6.40 16.48 -5.78
N CYS A 172 6.70 16.24 -7.05
CA CYS A 172 7.11 14.93 -7.55
C CYS A 172 8.41 15.04 -8.34
N PRO A 173 9.58 14.71 -7.73
CA PRO A 173 10.90 14.92 -8.32
C PRO A 173 11.11 14.30 -9.70
N ASN A 174 10.45 13.16 -9.93
CA ASN A 174 10.61 12.36 -11.15
C ASN A 174 9.41 12.46 -12.11
N LEU A 175 8.34 13.21 -11.74
CA LEU A 175 7.13 13.33 -12.54
C LEU A 175 6.46 14.70 -12.29
N HIS A 176 7.09 15.79 -12.73
CA HIS A 176 6.67 17.17 -12.46
C HIS A 176 5.26 17.53 -12.94
N LEU A 177 4.65 16.75 -13.85
CA LEU A 177 3.26 16.98 -14.24
C LEU A 177 2.27 16.81 -13.07
N LEU A 178 2.69 16.15 -11.97
CA LEU A 178 1.89 16.00 -10.75
C LEU A 178 2.10 17.14 -9.74
N ASP A 179 3.08 18.02 -9.93
CA ASP A 179 3.40 19.08 -8.97
C ASP A 179 2.18 19.97 -8.69
N LYS A 180 1.82 20.09 -7.41
CA LYS A 180 0.66 20.86 -6.92
C LYS A 180 -0.70 20.41 -7.46
N GLN A 181 -0.81 19.18 -8.01
CA GLN A 181 -2.03 18.61 -8.54
C GLN A 181 -2.82 17.82 -7.47
N ASN A 182 -4.12 17.62 -7.73
CA ASN A 182 -5.03 16.87 -6.87
C ASN A 182 -5.67 15.70 -7.65
N PRO A 183 -4.90 14.69 -8.13
CA PRO A 183 -5.40 13.72 -9.09
C PRO A 183 -6.58 12.88 -8.56
N ALA A 184 -6.63 12.59 -7.28
CA ALA A 184 -7.76 11.85 -6.70
C ALA A 184 -9.05 12.69 -6.71
N ARG A 185 -8.98 13.96 -6.29
CA ARG A 185 -10.15 14.87 -6.32
C ARG A 185 -10.64 15.09 -7.75
N ASP A 186 -9.72 15.31 -8.68
CA ASP A 186 -10.07 15.64 -10.06
C ASP A 186 -10.64 14.41 -10.79
N LEU A 187 -10.15 13.19 -10.49
CA LEU A 187 -10.71 11.94 -10.99
C LEU A 187 -12.08 11.62 -10.34
N GLU A 188 -12.23 11.87 -9.02
CA GLU A 188 -13.51 11.75 -8.32
C GLU A 188 -14.60 12.65 -8.94
N ALA A 189 -14.25 13.89 -9.27
CA ALA A 189 -15.17 14.81 -9.92
C ALA A 189 -15.63 14.34 -11.32
N ARG A 190 -14.77 13.61 -12.05
CA ARG A 190 -15.08 13.09 -13.39
C ARG A 190 -15.89 11.79 -13.36
N LEU A 191 -15.64 10.94 -12.39
CA LEU A 191 -16.25 9.59 -12.31
C LEU A 191 -17.42 9.48 -11.34
N GLY A 192 -17.56 10.43 -10.41
CA GLY A 192 -18.59 10.37 -9.36
C GLY A 192 -18.37 9.26 -8.35
N VAL A 193 -17.14 8.75 -8.23
CA VAL A 193 -16.75 7.65 -7.34
C VAL A 193 -15.66 8.15 -6.41
N GLU A 194 -15.75 7.87 -5.09
CA GLU A 194 -14.75 8.28 -4.09
C GLU A 194 -13.35 7.85 -4.51
N CYS A 195 -12.40 8.79 -4.53
CA CYS A 195 -11.00 8.54 -4.84
C CYS A 195 -10.11 8.81 -3.63
N LEU A 196 -9.28 7.83 -3.28
CA LEU A 196 -8.28 7.91 -2.23
C LEU A 196 -6.89 8.13 -2.83
N LEU A 197 -6.21 9.21 -2.44
CA LEU A 197 -4.81 9.46 -2.80
C LEU A 197 -3.88 8.76 -1.80
N LEU A 198 -2.91 8.00 -2.30
CA LEU A 198 -1.93 7.27 -1.51
C LEU A 198 -0.52 7.58 -2.02
N HIS A 199 0.42 7.80 -1.11
CA HIS A 199 1.83 7.69 -1.46
C HIS A 199 2.17 6.22 -1.79
N GLU A 200 3.09 6.00 -2.72
CA GLU A 200 3.41 4.65 -3.22
C GLU A 200 3.92 3.70 -2.12
N THR A 201 4.71 4.19 -1.15
CA THR A 201 5.17 3.36 -0.02
C THR A 201 4.05 3.05 0.97
N ASP A 202 3.11 3.97 1.20
CA ASP A 202 1.91 3.70 2.00
C ASP A 202 1.07 2.60 1.33
N ALA A 203 0.92 2.69 0.01
CA ALA A 203 0.23 1.65 -0.77
C ALA A 203 0.93 0.28 -0.63
N LEU A 204 2.25 0.23 -0.72
CA LEU A 204 3.02 -1.01 -0.51
C LEU A 204 2.85 -1.56 0.91
N CYS A 205 2.89 -0.72 1.95
CA CYS A 205 2.62 -1.14 3.33
C CYS A 205 1.21 -1.73 3.49
N LEU A 206 0.20 -1.10 2.90
CA LEU A 206 -1.17 -1.60 2.92
C LEU A 206 -1.33 -2.92 2.15
N SER A 207 -0.60 -3.07 1.03
CA SER A 207 -0.53 -4.33 0.29
C SER A 207 0.06 -5.44 1.15
N GLU A 208 1.22 -5.19 1.77
CA GLU A 208 1.93 -6.16 2.59
C GLU A 208 1.08 -6.61 3.80
N ARG A 209 0.43 -5.65 4.45
CA ARG A 209 -0.46 -5.93 5.58
C ARG A 209 -1.74 -6.68 5.18
N THR A 210 -2.26 -6.44 3.97
CA THR A 210 -3.53 -7.03 3.54
C THR A 210 -3.33 -8.39 2.87
N TYR A 211 -2.32 -8.52 2.02
CA TYR A 211 -2.12 -9.68 1.16
C TYR A 211 -0.78 -10.40 1.39
N GLY A 212 0.21 -9.72 1.96
CA GLY A 212 1.57 -10.22 2.16
C GLY A 212 1.81 -10.87 3.52
N ASP A 213 3.05 -10.87 3.93
CA ASP A 213 3.53 -11.52 5.16
C ASP A 213 3.37 -10.66 6.42
N ALA A 214 3.04 -9.35 6.28
CA ALA A 214 2.75 -8.46 7.41
C ALA A 214 1.32 -8.61 7.95
N ARG A 215 0.57 -9.64 7.56
CA ARG A 215 -0.79 -9.88 8.09
C ARG A 215 -0.77 -10.08 9.59
N GLY A 216 -1.50 -9.20 10.30
CA GLY A 216 -1.59 -9.24 11.75
C GLY A 216 -0.42 -8.60 12.49
N MET A 217 0.63 -8.16 11.79
CA MET A 217 1.71 -7.38 12.38
C MET A 217 1.22 -5.98 12.76
N GLN A 218 1.66 -5.52 13.94
CA GLN A 218 1.37 -4.18 14.43
C GLN A 218 2.51 -3.21 14.10
N ASP A 219 3.75 -3.72 14.03
CA ASP A 219 4.95 -2.90 13.92
C ASP A 219 5.86 -3.49 12.84
N PHE A 220 5.98 -2.79 11.73
CA PHE A 220 6.90 -3.13 10.63
C PHE A 220 7.26 -1.89 9.83
N ALA A 221 8.32 -1.99 9.06
CA ALA A 221 8.69 -0.98 8.07
C ALA A 221 8.81 -1.60 6.68
N LEU A 222 8.61 -0.78 5.65
CA LEU A 222 8.81 -1.17 4.25
C LEU A 222 9.64 -0.10 3.54
N LEU A 223 10.74 -0.54 2.94
CA LEU A 223 11.59 0.28 2.07
C LEU A 223 11.31 -0.09 0.60
N ASP A 224 10.92 0.89 -0.20
CA ASP A 224 10.93 0.78 -1.67
C ASP A 224 12.27 1.31 -2.17
N VAL A 225 13.07 0.44 -2.78
CA VAL A 225 14.40 0.76 -3.34
C VAL A 225 14.42 0.63 -4.85
N THR A 226 13.29 0.73 -5.51
CA THR A 226 13.19 0.59 -6.96
C THR A 226 13.70 1.83 -7.71
N ARG A 227 12.84 2.78 -8.01
CA ARG A 227 13.19 4.00 -8.74
C ARG A 227 13.62 5.12 -7.80
N GLY A 228 12.85 5.37 -6.74
CA GLY A 228 13.18 6.22 -5.62
C GLY A 228 13.50 5.40 -4.37
N LEU A 229 13.84 6.08 -3.29
CA LEU A 229 14.01 5.49 -1.98
C LEU A 229 12.93 6.02 -1.03
N GLY A 230 11.88 5.25 -0.87
CA GLY A 230 10.77 5.59 0.01
C GLY A 230 10.70 4.67 1.23
N LEU A 231 10.22 5.20 2.34
CA LEU A 231 9.99 4.47 3.59
C LEU A 231 8.54 4.59 4.03
N GLY A 232 7.87 3.46 4.22
CA GLY A 232 6.63 3.37 4.97
C GLY A 232 6.88 2.71 6.32
N VAL A 233 6.27 3.24 7.37
CA VAL A 233 6.35 2.66 8.73
C VAL A 233 4.94 2.44 9.26
N VAL A 234 4.72 1.26 9.83
CA VAL A 234 3.50 0.91 10.55
C VAL A 234 3.87 0.71 12.01
N GLU A 235 3.23 1.46 12.91
CA GLU A 235 3.40 1.40 14.36
C GLU A 235 2.03 1.27 15.03
N GLY A 236 1.86 0.30 15.91
CA GLY A 236 0.57 0.01 16.53
C GLY A 236 -0.55 -0.29 15.54
N GLY A 237 -0.22 -0.82 14.35
CA GLY A 237 -1.17 -1.10 13.27
C GLY A 237 -1.60 0.10 12.43
N GLU A 238 -1.01 1.27 12.63
CA GLU A 238 -1.32 2.50 11.88
C GLU A 238 -0.08 3.00 11.12
N LEU A 239 -0.30 3.57 9.93
CA LEU A 239 0.78 4.20 9.16
C LEU A 239 1.28 5.47 9.86
N VAL A 240 2.60 5.61 9.99
CA VAL A 240 3.26 6.81 10.50
C VAL A 240 3.24 7.89 9.43
N ALA A 241 2.22 8.73 9.47
CA ALA A 241 2.00 9.76 8.44
C ALA A 241 2.77 11.07 8.70
N GLY A 242 3.24 11.31 9.93
CA GLY A 242 3.80 12.61 10.31
C GLY A 242 2.73 13.72 10.37
N HIS A 243 3.17 14.98 10.45
CA HIS A 243 2.25 16.12 10.65
C HIS A 243 1.26 16.34 9.49
N SER A 244 1.72 16.17 8.26
CA SER A 244 0.94 16.47 7.04
C SER A 244 0.81 15.29 6.07
N GLY A 245 1.25 14.09 6.48
CA GLY A 245 1.25 12.89 5.64
C GLY A 245 2.50 12.74 4.78
N MET A 246 3.58 13.46 5.10
CA MET A 246 4.84 13.44 4.33
C MET A 246 6.00 12.84 5.14
N ALA A 247 5.73 11.89 6.06
CA ALA A 247 6.77 11.14 6.73
C ALA A 247 7.39 10.10 5.78
N GLY A 248 8.61 9.64 6.11
CA GLY A 248 9.23 8.53 5.37
C GLY A 248 10.22 8.94 4.28
N GLU A 249 10.56 10.22 4.13
CA GLU A 249 11.43 10.78 3.10
C GLU A 249 12.93 10.50 3.36
N ILE A 250 13.27 9.27 3.78
CA ILE A 250 14.64 8.84 4.10
C ILE A 250 15.56 8.94 2.89
N GLY A 251 15.02 8.78 1.68
CA GLY A 251 15.77 8.88 0.44
C GLY A 251 16.43 10.24 0.22
N HIS A 252 15.88 11.29 0.82
CA HIS A 252 16.40 12.66 0.67
C HIS A 252 17.35 13.11 1.78
N ILE A 253 17.76 12.18 2.66
CA ILE A 253 18.87 12.44 3.60
C ILE A 253 20.17 12.53 2.80
N THR A 254 20.92 13.63 2.97
CA THR A 254 22.23 13.82 2.33
C THR A 254 23.26 12.92 3.00
N VAL A 255 23.84 11.99 2.25
CA VAL A 255 24.91 11.08 2.69
C VAL A 255 26.26 11.41 2.03
N ASP A 256 26.23 12.12 0.91
CA ASP A 256 27.41 12.63 0.21
C ASP A 256 27.20 14.09 -0.24
N PRO A 257 27.59 15.09 0.56
CA PRO A 257 27.38 16.50 0.21
C PRO A 257 28.01 16.93 -1.12
N ALA A 258 29.04 16.21 -1.61
CA ALA A 258 29.68 16.44 -2.90
C ALA A 258 29.08 15.59 -4.04
N GLY A 259 28.12 14.72 -3.72
CA GLY A 259 27.53 13.76 -4.65
C GLY A 259 26.69 14.38 -5.77
N VAL A 260 26.08 13.52 -6.56
CA VAL A 260 25.26 13.91 -7.71
C VAL A 260 24.00 14.69 -7.27
N ARG A 261 23.47 15.49 -8.19
CA ARG A 261 22.23 16.22 -7.95
C ARG A 261 21.05 15.25 -7.90
N CYS A 262 20.23 15.37 -6.88
CA CYS A 262 18.97 14.65 -6.73
C CYS A 262 17.82 15.41 -7.38
N GLY A 263 16.79 14.71 -7.85
CA GLY A 263 15.56 15.30 -8.38
C GLY A 263 14.86 16.27 -7.41
N CYS A 264 15.03 16.10 -6.08
CA CYS A 264 14.50 17.03 -5.08
C CYS A 264 15.21 18.41 -5.03
N GLY A 265 16.29 18.59 -5.78
CA GLY A 265 17.09 19.81 -5.82
C GLY A 265 18.36 19.78 -4.94
N ASN A 266 18.44 18.87 -3.97
CA ASN A 266 19.62 18.67 -3.12
C ASN A 266 20.72 17.90 -3.86
N ARG A 267 21.88 17.73 -3.19
CA ARG A 267 23.00 16.90 -3.66
C ARG A 267 23.26 15.75 -2.69
N GLY A 268 23.67 14.60 -3.27
CA GLY A 268 24.11 13.43 -2.51
C GLY A 268 23.07 12.84 -1.60
N CYS A 269 21.81 12.91 -1.99
CA CYS A 269 20.73 12.20 -1.32
C CYS A 269 20.94 10.69 -1.37
N LEU A 270 20.58 9.97 -0.32
CA LEU A 270 20.72 8.52 -0.20
C LEU A 270 20.06 7.78 -1.37
N GLU A 271 18.93 8.28 -1.87
CA GLU A 271 18.23 7.77 -3.06
C GLU A 271 19.15 7.65 -4.28
N THR A 272 20.06 8.60 -4.47
CA THR A 272 20.96 8.60 -5.64
C THR A 272 22.03 7.51 -5.59
N LEU A 273 22.11 6.75 -4.49
CA LEU A 273 23.14 5.73 -4.24
C LEU A 273 22.58 4.37 -3.78
N ALA A 274 21.29 4.28 -3.37
CA ALA A 274 20.76 3.12 -2.67
C ALA A 274 19.61 2.41 -3.41
N THR A 275 19.38 2.71 -4.69
CA THR A 275 18.21 2.21 -5.45
C THR A 275 18.61 1.41 -6.68
N ASP A 276 17.65 0.64 -7.24
CA ASP A 276 17.81 -0.02 -8.54
C ASP A 276 18.13 1.02 -9.64
N ALA A 277 17.45 2.17 -9.62
CA ALA A 277 17.71 3.26 -10.57
C ALA A 277 19.14 3.82 -10.42
N ALA A 278 19.66 3.92 -9.19
CA ALA A 278 21.04 4.32 -8.95
C ALA A 278 22.03 3.28 -9.54
N LEU A 279 21.74 1.99 -9.39
CA LEU A 279 22.56 0.93 -9.94
C LEU A 279 22.55 0.96 -11.47
N VAL A 280 21.37 1.09 -12.08
CA VAL A 280 21.24 1.21 -13.55
C VAL A 280 22.06 2.41 -14.07
N ARG A 281 21.96 3.56 -13.42
CA ARG A 281 22.72 4.76 -13.79
C ARG A 281 24.23 4.54 -13.68
N LEU A 282 24.73 4.01 -12.58
CA LEU A 282 26.16 3.72 -12.38
C LEU A 282 26.69 2.73 -13.41
N MET A 283 25.91 1.68 -13.73
CA MET A 283 26.26 0.71 -14.77
C MET A 283 26.28 1.34 -16.16
N ALA A 284 25.32 2.22 -16.47
CA ALA A 284 25.25 2.96 -17.72
C ALA A 284 26.45 3.90 -17.91
N ASP A 285 26.83 4.63 -16.86
CA ASP A 285 28.01 5.51 -16.83
C ASP A 285 29.29 4.70 -17.13
N ARG A 286 29.45 3.53 -16.48
CA ARG A 286 30.59 2.63 -16.71
C ARG A 286 30.61 2.06 -18.12
N ALA A 287 29.45 1.63 -18.62
CA ALA A 287 29.34 1.07 -19.97
C ALA A 287 29.32 2.12 -21.09
N SER A 288 29.28 3.42 -20.75
CA SER A 288 29.14 4.56 -21.65
C SER A 288 27.96 4.40 -22.63
N THR A 289 26.84 3.84 -22.12
CA THR A 289 25.61 3.63 -22.91
C THR A 289 24.39 3.71 -22.00
N SER A 290 23.23 4.07 -22.55
CA SER A 290 21.97 4.01 -21.80
C SER A 290 21.57 2.56 -21.54
N LEU A 291 21.11 2.27 -20.34
CA LEU A 291 20.62 0.95 -19.94
C LEU A 291 19.20 1.07 -19.40
N THR A 292 18.37 0.09 -19.74
CA THR A 292 17.10 -0.14 -19.06
C THR A 292 17.31 -1.01 -17.82
N LEU A 293 16.30 -1.11 -16.96
CA LEU A 293 16.32 -2.03 -15.82
C LEU A 293 16.55 -3.49 -16.27
N ALA A 294 15.91 -3.88 -17.38
CA ALA A 294 16.05 -5.23 -17.95
C ALA A 294 17.48 -5.47 -18.49
N ASP A 295 18.10 -4.47 -19.12
CA ASP A 295 19.48 -4.58 -19.59
C ASP A 295 20.44 -4.73 -18.41
N ALA A 296 20.25 -3.95 -17.35
CA ALA A 296 21.06 -4.04 -16.14
C ALA A 296 20.91 -5.42 -15.47
N ALA A 297 19.70 -5.95 -15.35
CA ALA A 297 19.46 -7.28 -14.80
C ALA A 297 20.20 -8.35 -15.60
N ARG A 298 20.05 -8.34 -16.94
CA ARG A 298 20.75 -9.26 -17.84
C ARG A 298 22.27 -9.16 -17.73
N LEU A 299 22.83 -7.96 -17.71
CA LEU A 299 24.27 -7.74 -17.58
C LEU A 299 24.83 -8.21 -16.24
N LEU A 300 24.08 -8.03 -15.15
CA LEU A 300 24.45 -8.54 -13.82
C LEU A 300 24.47 -10.06 -13.75
N ASP A 301 23.65 -10.73 -14.54
CA ASP A 301 23.61 -12.20 -14.60
C ASP A 301 24.72 -12.76 -15.56
N GLU A 302 24.91 -12.13 -16.72
CA GLU A 302 25.88 -12.58 -17.72
C GLU A 302 27.34 -12.21 -17.37
N ARG A 303 27.56 -11.03 -16.79
CA ARG A 303 28.90 -10.45 -16.56
C ARG A 303 29.01 -9.74 -15.20
N PRO A 304 28.72 -10.42 -14.07
CA PRO A 304 28.71 -9.79 -12.75
C PRO A 304 30.05 -9.17 -12.35
N ALA A 305 31.17 -9.74 -12.83
CA ALA A 305 32.50 -9.24 -12.54
C ALA A 305 32.76 -7.82 -13.05
N ASP A 306 32.12 -7.42 -14.16
CA ASP A 306 32.32 -6.12 -14.80
C ASP A 306 31.75 -4.97 -13.97
N PHE A 307 30.77 -5.23 -13.10
CA PHE A 307 29.99 -4.25 -12.35
C PHE A 307 30.11 -4.38 -10.82
N GLN A 308 31.13 -5.08 -10.33
CA GLN A 308 31.32 -5.32 -8.89
C GLN A 308 31.42 -4.05 -8.06
N HIS A 309 32.03 -2.99 -8.62
CA HIS A 309 32.17 -1.71 -7.93
C HIS A 309 30.81 -1.01 -7.76
N GLU A 310 30.01 -0.98 -8.81
CA GLU A 310 28.68 -0.38 -8.85
C GLU A 310 27.71 -1.10 -7.91
N VAL A 311 27.68 -2.42 -7.98
CA VAL A 311 26.91 -3.29 -7.07
C VAL A 311 27.33 -3.04 -5.62
N ARG A 312 28.63 -3.03 -5.32
CA ARG A 312 29.13 -2.77 -3.97
C ARG A 312 28.70 -1.37 -3.48
N THR A 313 28.80 -0.35 -4.31
CA THR A 313 28.41 1.02 -3.96
C THR A 313 26.93 1.07 -3.55
N VAL A 314 26.05 0.49 -4.35
CA VAL A 314 24.60 0.49 -4.05
C VAL A 314 24.29 -0.40 -2.84
N THR A 315 24.94 -1.56 -2.71
CA THR A 315 24.81 -2.46 -1.54
C THR A 315 25.16 -1.75 -0.23
N GLU A 316 26.27 -0.97 -0.20
CA GLU A 316 26.68 -0.23 0.99
C GLU A 316 25.64 0.82 1.41
N HIS A 317 25.10 1.58 0.45
CA HIS A 317 24.12 2.63 0.74
C HIS A 317 22.73 2.08 1.04
N MET A 318 22.32 1.00 0.40
CA MET A 318 21.09 0.27 0.77
C MET A 318 21.17 -0.27 2.20
N ALA A 319 22.33 -0.81 2.59
CA ALA A 319 22.56 -1.26 3.95
C ALA A 319 22.50 -0.11 4.97
N ILE A 320 22.97 1.10 4.61
CA ILE A 320 22.83 2.30 5.44
C ILE A 320 21.33 2.64 5.63
N ALA A 321 20.53 2.59 4.55
CA ALA A 321 19.10 2.86 4.63
C ALA A 321 18.39 1.87 5.57
N ILE A 322 18.62 0.57 5.39
CA ILE A 322 18.00 -0.48 6.23
C ILE A 322 18.44 -0.34 7.69
N ALA A 323 19.74 -0.14 7.94
CA ALA A 323 20.26 0.04 9.28
C ALA A 323 19.70 1.28 9.99
N ALA A 324 19.52 2.39 9.26
CA ALA A 324 18.89 3.59 9.78
C ALA A 324 17.45 3.33 10.21
N VAL A 325 16.67 2.61 9.39
CA VAL A 325 15.30 2.24 9.74
C VAL A 325 15.25 1.39 11.01
N ILE A 326 16.10 0.37 11.10
CA ILE A 326 16.15 -0.52 12.28
C ILE A 326 16.55 0.27 13.54
N ASN A 327 17.58 1.11 13.44
CA ASN A 327 18.10 1.86 14.59
C ASN A 327 17.16 2.99 15.06
N ILE A 328 16.30 3.52 14.20
CA ILE A 328 15.40 4.65 14.52
C ILE A 328 14.04 4.14 14.98
N PHE A 329 13.46 3.16 14.27
CA PHE A 329 12.08 2.72 14.50
C PHE A 329 11.98 1.39 15.25
N ASN A 330 13.06 0.62 15.33
CA ASN A 330 13.09 -0.71 15.97
C ASN A 330 11.90 -1.62 15.57
N PRO A 331 11.60 -1.80 14.27
CA PRO A 331 10.47 -2.60 13.83
C PRO A 331 10.76 -4.10 14.02
N THR A 332 9.71 -4.90 14.14
CA THR A 332 9.86 -6.38 14.17
C THR A 332 10.32 -6.94 12.81
N THR A 333 9.98 -6.25 11.73
CA THR A 333 10.34 -6.65 10.37
C THR A 333 10.55 -5.43 9.47
N VAL A 334 11.60 -5.48 8.66
CA VAL A 334 11.81 -4.56 7.53
C VAL A 334 11.56 -5.33 6.23
N PHE A 335 10.51 -4.99 5.53
CA PHE A 335 10.25 -5.45 4.17
C PHE A 335 11.04 -4.58 3.19
N VAL A 336 11.69 -5.19 2.20
CA VAL A 336 12.45 -4.46 1.18
C VAL A 336 11.86 -4.79 -0.19
N HIS A 337 11.43 -3.76 -0.91
CA HIS A 337 10.89 -3.86 -2.26
C HIS A 337 11.92 -3.38 -3.27
N GLY A 338 12.43 -4.26 -4.11
CA GLY A 338 13.45 -3.96 -5.11
C GLY A 338 13.65 -5.13 -6.07
N THR A 339 14.31 -4.88 -7.20
CA THR A 339 14.44 -5.86 -8.28
C THR A 339 15.88 -6.36 -8.42
N LEU A 340 16.87 -5.48 -8.64
CA LEU A 340 18.21 -5.88 -9.07
C LEU A 340 19.04 -6.55 -7.96
N LEU A 341 18.90 -6.10 -6.73
CA LEU A 341 19.62 -6.65 -5.58
C LEU A 341 18.71 -7.49 -4.69
N VAL A 342 17.46 -7.08 -4.50
CA VAL A 342 16.54 -7.67 -3.51
C VAL A 342 15.96 -8.99 -3.98
N ASP A 343 15.55 -9.09 -5.24
CA ASP A 343 14.96 -10.32 -5.80
C ASP A 343 16.01 -11.42 -6.10
N HIS A 344 17.30 -11.10 -5.97
CA HIS A 344 18.40 -12.05 -6.13
C HIS A 344 18.99 -12.43 -4.78
N LYS A 345 18.77 -13.66 -4.36
CA LYS A 345 19.19 -14.14 -3.04
C LYS A 345 20.64 -13.81 -2.70
N GLU A 346 21.59 -14.15 -3.57
CA GLU A 346 23.02 -13.94 -3.33
C GLU A 346 23.40 -12.45 -3.22
N ARG A 347 22.77 -11.58 -4.01
CA ARG A 347 23.00 -10.15 -3.95
C ARG A 347 22.38 -9.55 -2.68
N PHE A 348 21.18 -10.02 -2.33
CA PHE A 348 20.52 -9.57 -1.10
C PHE A 348 21.26 -10.03 0.15
N ASP A 349 21.78 -11.26 0.18
CA ASP A 349 22.63 -11.76 1.28
C ASP A 349 23.83 -10.83 1.50
N GLN A 350 24.45 -10.28 0.43
CA GLN A 350 25.52 -9.28 0.56
C GLN A 350 25.03 -7.98 1.21
N VAL A 351 23.82 -7.52 0.89
CA VAL A 351 23.22 -6.35 1.56
C VAL A 351 23.05 -6.65 3.05
N LEU A 352 22.51 -7.82 3.41
CA LEU A 352 22.28 -8.22 4.80
C LEU A 352 23.60 -8.29 5.61
N GLU A 353 24.69 -8.78 5.01
CA GLU A 353 26.00 -8.77 5.67
C GLU A 353 26.50 -7.34 5.98
N ARG A 354 26.21 -6.36 5.11
CA ARG A 354 26.54 -4.97 5.36
C ARG A 354 25.63 -4.32 6.41
N VAL A 355 24.35 -4.71 6.46
CA VAL A 355 23.41 -4.26 7.50
C VAL A 355 23.90 -4.66 8.88
N LYS A 356 24.38 -5.93 9.06
CA LYS A 356 24.93 -6.41 10.34
C LYS A 356 26.08 -5.55 10.88
N GLN A 357 26.88 -4.94 9.99
CA GLN A 357 28.01 -4.10 10.36
C GLN A 357 27.59 -2.70 10.78
N ARG A 358 26.35 -2.26 10.54
CA ARG A 358 25.86 -0.89 10.70
C ARG A 358 24.69 -0.75 11.68
N THR A 359 24.13 -1.88 12.09
CA THR A 359 22.97 -1.92 12.98
C THR A 359 23.40 -2.27 14.39
N LEU A 360 22.77 -1.67 15.39
CA LEU A 360 22.95 -2.07 16.79
C LEU A 360 22.57 -3.53 16.95
N THR A 361 23.46 -4.33 17.52
CA THR A 361 23.30 -5.79 17.63
C THR A 361 21.97 -6.17 18.32
N ALA A 362 21.57 -5.46 19.37
CA ALA A 362 20.34 -5.71 20.09
C ALA A 362 19.11 -5.48 19.20
N SER A 363 19.07 -4.36 18.48
CA SER A 363 17.96 -4.02 17.57
C SER A 363 17.85 -5.00 16.40
N LEU A 364 19.00 -5.41 15.86
CA LEU A 364 19.04 -6.38 14.76
C LEU A 364 18.60 -7.78 15.19
N ALA A 365 18.87 -8.17 16.43
CA ALA A 365 18.48 -9.49 16.95
C ALA A 365 16.94 -9.68 17.03
N GLU A 366 16.19 -8.58 17.10
CA GLU A 366 14.73 -8.59 17.19
C GLU A 366 14.03 -8.27 15.85
N CYS A 367 14.81 -7.97 14.79
CA CYS A 367 14.28 -7.52 13.51
C CYS A 367 14.57 -8.52 12.38
N ALA A 368 13.54 -9.00 11.71
CA ALA A 368 13.69 -9.72 10.45
C ALA A 368 13.83 -8.74 9.28
N ILE A 369 14.66 -9.07 8.28
CA ILE A 369 14.79 -8.30 7.05
C ILE A 369 14.45 -9.23 5.88
N VAL A 370 13.39 -8.95 5.14
CA VAL A 370 12.87 -9.85 4.12
C VAL A 370 12.49 -9.10 2.83
N PRO A 371 12.71 -9.71 1.65
CA PRO A 371 12.16 -9.18 0.42
C PRO A 371 10.64 -9.20 0.44
N THR A 372 9.99 -8.19 -0.15
CA THR A 372 8.54 -8.22 -0.38
C THR A 372 8.20 -8.34 -1.84
N LYS A 373 7.13 -9.08 -2.14
CA LYS A 373 6.51 -9.18 -3.47
C LYS A 373 5.25 -8.31 -3.59
N SER A 374 4.98 -7.48 -2.61
CA SER A 374 3.89 -6.50 -2.65
C SER A 374 4.02 -5.60 -3.87
N SER A 375 2.90 -5.16 -4.41
CA SER A 375 2.89 -4.27 -5.57
C SER A 375 2.08 -3.02 -5.29
N LYS A 376 2.50 -1.88 -5.88
CA LYS A 376 1.77 -0.60 -5.80
C LYS A 376 0.32 -0.77 -6.28
N ARG A 377 0.07 -1.65 -7.25
CA ARG A 377 -1.25 -1.97 -7.79
C ARG A 377 -2.15 -2.64 -6.74
N GLN A 378 -1.65 -3.68 -6.07
CA GLN A 378 -2.34 -4.30 -4.94
C GLN A 378 -2.52 -3.30 -3.80
N GLY A 379 -1.53 -2.45 -3.56
CA GLY A 379 -1.57 -1.42 -2.55
C GLY A 379 -2.65 -0.37 -2.80
N ALA A 380 -2.83 0.06 -4.04
CA ALA A 380 -3.91 0.98 -4.41
C ALA A 380 -5.29 0.36 -4.11
N VAL A 381 -5.50 -0.92 -4.47
CA VAL A 381 -6.73 -1.67 -4.11
C VAL A 381 -6.86 -1.82 -2.60
N ALA A 382 -5.79 -2.24 -1.90
CA ALA A 382 -5.79 -2.39 -0.44
C ALA A 382 -6.13 -1.08 0.28
N GLY A 383 -5.62 0.04 -0.22
CA GLY A 383 -5.86 1.37 0.35
C GLY A 383 -7.32 1.78 0.30
N ILE A 384 -7.97 1.65 -0.86
CA ILE A 384 -9.41 1.99 -0.94
C ILE A 384 -10.25 1.00 -0.15
N MET A 385 -9.90 -0.28 -0.11
CA MET A 385 -10.57 -1.26 0.73
C MET A 385 -10.41 -0.93 2.22
N HIS A 386 -9.18 -0.58 2.66
CA HIS A 386 -8.93 -0.13 4.02
C HIS A 386 -9.76 1.12 4.35
N ARG A 387 -9.86 2.07 3.43
CA ARG A 387 -10.73 3.25 3.57
C ARG A 387 -12.20 2.85 3.75
N LEU A 388 -12.71 1.97 2.90
CA LEU A 388 -14.10 1.48 2.96
C LEU A 388 -14.39 0.70 4.25
N THR A 389 -13.42 -0.04 4.79
CA THR A 389 -13.59 -0.82 6.03
C THR A 389 -13.32 0.00 7.28
N ASN A 390 -12.37 0.95 7.27
CA ASN A 390 -11.93 1.76 8.42
C ASN A 390 -12.58 3.14 8.51
N ALA A 391 -13.16 3.69 7.45
CA ALA A 391 -13.93 4.94 7.50
C ALA A 391 -15.06 4.92 8.58
N TRP A 392 -15.20 3.82 9.26
CA TRP A 392 -16.24 3.46 10.20
C TRP A 392 -15.79 3.41 11.66
N ALA A 393 -14.50 3.37 11.94
CA ALA A 393 -13.99 3.49 13.31
C ALA A 393 -12.96 4.62 13.35
N PRO A 394 -13.20 5.72 14.07
CA PRO A 394 -12.13 6.65 14.38
C PRO A 394 -11.03 5.88 15.12
N ALA A 395 -9.77 6.17 14.79
CA ALA A 395 -8.66 5.66 15.57
C ALA A 395 -8.92 6.05 17.02
N ILE A 396 -9.03 5.07 17.90
CA ILE A 396 -9.02 5.30 19.35
C ILE A 396 -7.57 5.64 19.63
N ARG A 397 -7.30 6.95 19.80
CA ARG A 397 -6.02 7.44 20.33
C ARG A 397 -6.04 7.34 21.83
#